data_d3af0fe2ba7deb2483e8f51646ca74a0
#
_entry.id   d3af0fe2ba7deb2483e8f51646ca74a0
#
_cell.length_a   1.000
_cell.length_b   1.000
_cell.length_c   1.000
_cell.angle_alpha   90.00
_cell.angle_beta   90.00
_cell.angle_gamma   90.00
#
_symmetry.space_group_name_H-M   'P 1'
#
loop_
_entity.id
_entity.type
_entity.pdbx_description
1 polymer ?
#
loop_
_entity_poly.entity_id
_entity_poly.type
_entity_poly.pdbx_seq_one_letter_code
_entity_poly.pdbx_strand_id
1 'polypeptide(L)'
;MHLRFIFAGILFFLTIGCSSIGTLIPSETLAMDAIDMPTGDLAGPGPQQVISKRMTMSHQGEDLPVALYQPVNSPAHAPAIVFLPGLMAPDDQYESYARALASRGFVVAVRGWYSMLTSDVELAHDANVIANWLISTQGVDPKKIGVAGHSMGGKDAVLAAARYGVFTSVVAIDPDDNGNVSVVHGALTWLRVPLLLIGAEVAWRASSICAPKESNYERFFEQAPAGTVELTLRDADHVQMLDEPDRFGYGICRSGTADSRQVRITTRRATVGFFVQHILGGSALPKPPSNEAFIRVAQGNNVMVR
;
A
#
# COMPACT_ATOMS: atom_id res chain seq x y z
N MET A 1 -34.73 -53.03 -48.61
CA MET A 1 -35.57 -52.49 -49.68
C MET A 1 -35.45 -50.98 -49.64
N HIS A 2 -34.62 -50.44 -50.53
CA HIS A 2 -34.71 -49.22 -51.37
C HIS A 2 -34.98 -47.90 -50.60
N LEU A 3 -34.34 -46.79 -50.79
CA LEU A 3 -33.84 -46.21 -52.05
C LEU A 3 -32.85 -45.09 -51.71
N ARG A 4 -31.72 -44.99 -52.40
CA ARG A 4 -30.80 -43.85 -52.46
C ARG A 4 -31.48 -42.74 -53.27
N PHE A 5 -31.31 -41.45 -52.84
CA PHE A 5 -31.33 -40.34 -53.78
C PHE A 5 -30.17 -39.40 -53.46
N ILE A 6 -29.32 -39.25 -54.45
CA ILE A 6 -28.23 -38.29 -54.61
C ILE A 6 -28.88 -37.05 -55.22
N PHE A 7 -28.62 -35.88 -54.65
CA PHE A 7 -28.73 -34.64 -55.39
C PHE A 7 -27.50 -33.78 -55.15
N ALA A 8 -26.77 -33.57 -56.23
CA ALA A 8 -25.70 -32.60 -56.41
C ALA A 8 -26.33 -31.23 -56.75
N GLY A 9 -25.82 -30.18 -56.25
CA GLY A 9 -26.33 -28.85 -56.57
C GLY A 9 -25.39 -27.73 -56.06
N ILE A 10 -24.40 -27.42 -56.93
CA ILE A 10 -23.92 -26.10 -57.32
C ILE A 10 -23.54 -25.10 -56.22
N LEU A 11 -22.20 -24.94 -56.11
CA LEU A 11 -21.50 -23.83 -55.44
C LEU A 11 -21.78 -22.51 -56.20
N PHE A 12 -22.29 -21.49 -55.52
CA PHE A 12 -22.26 -20.12 -55.98
C PHE A 12 -21.45 -19.28 -55.03
N PHE A 13 -20.22 -18.95 -55.43
CA PHE A 13 -19.41 -17.95 -54.73
C PHE A 13 -19.93 -16.56 -55.04
N LEU A 14 -20.52 -15.91 -54.03
CA LEU A 14 -20.74 -14.47 -54.03
C LEU A 14 -19.69 -13.83 -53.11
N THR A 15 -18.69 -13.24 -53.72
CA THR A 15 -17.72 -12.35 -53.07
C THR A 15 -18.43 -11.01 -52.86
N ILE A 16 -18.92 -10.74 -51.68
CA ILE A 16 -19.32 -9.38 -51.25
C ILE A 16 -18.09 -8.77 -50.57
N GLY A 17 -17.40 -7.89 -51.29
CA GLY A 17 -16.41 -7.01 -50.74
C GLY A 17 -17.06 -6.00 -49.79
N CYS A 18 -16.88 -6.18 -48.48
CA CYS A 18 -17.16 -5.15 -47.50
C CYS A 18 -15.92 -4.28 -47.33
N SER A 19 -15.87 -3.17 -48.02
CA SER A 19 -14.94 -2.07 -47.73
C SER A 19 -15.44 -1.40 -46.44
N SER A 20 -14.89 -1.81 -45.29
CA SER A 20 -15.06 -1.08 -44.06
C SER A 20 -14.14 0.13 -44.06
N ILE A 21 -14.71 1.28 -44.35
CA ILE A 21 -14.07 2.58 -44.06
C ILE A 21 -14.08 2.71 -42.55
N GLY A 22 -12.97 2.28 -41.93
CA GLY A 22 -12.68 2.56 -40.53
C GLY A 22 -12.38 4.06 -40.40
N THR A 23 -13.34 4.84 -39.96
CA THR A 23 -13.06 6.16 -39.38
C THR A 23 -12.21 5.96 -38.16
N LEU A 24 -10.91 6.24 -38.28
CA LEU A 24 -10.01 6.42 -37.16
C LEU A 24 -10.56 7.62 -36.36
N ILE A 25 -11.25 7.34 -35.26
CA ILE A 25 -11.48 8.35 -34.22
C ILE A 25 -10.10 8.60 -33.63
N PRO A 26 -9.59 9.84 -33.67
CA PRO A 26 -8.36 10.15 -32.96
C PRO A 26 -8.62 9.83 -31.48
N SER A 27 -7.83 8.95 -30.90
CA SER A 27 -7.75 8.81 -29.46
C SER A 27 -7.20 10.15 -28.96
N GLU A 28 -8.08 11.06 -28.59
CA GLU A 28 -7.71 12.15 -27.70
C GLU A 28 -7.32 11.50 -26.39
N THR A 29 -6.03 11.23 -26.28
CA THR A 29 -5.38 11.09 -25.00
C THR A 29 -5.61 12.43 -24.33
N LEU A 30 -6.63 12.51 -23.48
CA LEU A 30 -6.73 13.56 -22.47
C LEU A 30 -5.42 13.46 -21.69
N ALA A 31 -4.45 14.29 -22.07
CA ALA A 31 -3.33 14.62 -21.23
C ALA A 31 -3.97 15.16 -19.96
N MET A 32 -4.09 14.30 -18.93
CA MET A 32 -4.23 14.79 -17.59
C MET A 32 -3.02 15.67 -17.40
N ASP A 33 -3.27 16.97 -17.24
CA ASP A 33 -2.24 17.91 -16.84
C ASP A 33 -1.53 17.26 -15.67
N ALA A 34 -0.25 16.87 -15.89
CA ALA A 34 0.60 16.36 -14.86
C ALA A 34 0.56 17.44 -13.78
N ILE A 35 -0.06 17.13 -12.65
CA ILE A 35 -0.03 18.00 -11.48
C ILE A 35 1.46 18.09 -11.20
N ASP A 36 2.02 19.28 -11.47
CA ASP A 36 3.43 19.59 -11.23
C ASP A 36 3.60 19.56 -9.71
N MET A 37 3.79 18.33 -9.18
CA MET A 37 3.97 18.11 -7.75
C MET A 37 5.32 18.72 -7.41
N PRO A 38 5.35 19.76 -6.57
CA PRO A 38 6.58 20.38 -6.19
C PRO A 38 7.56 19.29 -5.73
N THR A 39 8.80 19.36 -6.20
CA THR A 39 9.93 18.52 -5.77
C THR A 39 10.32 18.78 -4.31
N GLY A 40 9.39 19.34 -3.51
CA GLY A 40 9.53 19.62 -2.10
C GLY A 40 9.74 18.35 -1.26
N ASP A 41 10.20 18.53 -0.05
CA ASP A 41 10.45 17.45 0.92
C ASP A 41 9.18 16.61 1.14
N LEU A 42 9.14 15.40 0.55
CA LEU A 42 8.00 14.48 0.66
C LEU A 42 7.72 14.02 2.10
N ALA A 43 8.67 14.22 3.01
CA ALA A 43 8.48 13.93 4.43
C ALA A 43 7.72 15.05 5.16
N GLY A 44 7.80 16.28 4.66
CA GLY A 44 7.11 17.44 5.23
C GLY A 44 5.65 17.55 4.79
N PRO A 45 4.95 18.60 5.26
CA PRO A 45 3.61 18.91 4.78
C PRO A 45 3.60 19.22 3.28
N GLY A 46 2.58 18.75 2.58
CA GLY A 46 2.26 19.16 1.22
C GLY A 46 1.53 20.52 1.17
N PRO A 47 1.07 20.92 -0.03
CA PRO A 47 0.51 22.25 -0.23
C PRO A 47 -0.91 22.45 0.35
N GLN A 48 -1.62 21.39 0.70
CA GLN A 48 -3.01 21.50 1.12
C GLN A 48 -3.17 21.51 2.65
N GLN A 49 -4.10 22.31 3.15
CA GLN A 49 -4.50 22.27 4.55
C GLN A 49 -5.29 20.98 4.82
N VAL A 50 -5.06 20.37 5.99
CA VAL A 50 -5.64 19.09 6.38
C VAL A 50 -6.56 19.25 7.56
N ILE A 51 -7.79 18.73 7.43
CA ILE A 51 -8.69 18.50 8.56
C ILE A 51 -8.64 17.03 8.96
N SER A 52 -8.86 16.76 10.24
CA SER A 52 -8.91 15.41 10.77
C SER A 52 -10.01 15.26 11.80
N LYS A 53 -10.58 14.05 11.87
CA LYS A 53 -11.55 13.66 12.91
C LYS A 53 -11.40 12.20 13.26
N ARG A 54 -11.57 11.86 14.53
CA ARG A 54 -11.78 10.47 14.99
C ARG A 54 -13.26 10.19 15.05
N MET A 55 -13.67 9.03 14.55
CA MET A 55 -15.07 8.64 14.50
C MET A 55 -15.20 7.11 14.42
N THR A 56 -16.38 6.62 14.73
CA THR A 56 -16.76 5.26 14.31
C THR A 56 -17.44 5.38 12.94
N MET A 57 -16.88 4.74 11.94
CA MET A 57 -17.56 4.58 10.66
C MET A 57 -18.45 3.35 10.70
N SER A 58 -19.60 3.41 10.01
CA SER A 58 -20.50 2.27 9.84
C SER A 58 -20.65 1.96 8.35
N HIS A 59 -20.41 0.72 7.96
CA HIS A 59 -20.55 0.27 6.59
C HIS A 59 -20.88 -1.23 6.54
N GLN A 60 -21.94 -1.60 5.85
CA GLN A 60 -22.37 -3.00 5.65
C GLN A 60 -22.53 -3.82 6.95
N GLY A 61 -22.90 -3.17 8.03
CA GLY A 61 -23.09 -3.82 9.35
C GLY A 61 -21.84 -3.88 10.23
N GLU A 62 -20.71 -3.38 9.74
CA GLU A 62 -19.46 -3.25 10.50
C GLU A 62 -19.31 -1.83 11.06
N ASP A 63 -18.95 -1.74 12.34
CA ASP A 63 -18.66 -0.49 13.04
C ASP A 63 -17.18 -0.45 13.41
N LEU A 64 -16.41 0.39 12.71
CA LEU A 64 -14.97 0.45 12.89
C LEU A 64 -14.50 1.85 13.34
N PRO A 65 -13.70 1.96 14.41
CA PRO A 65 -13.07 3.22 14.77
C PRO A 65 -12.02 3.59 13.72
N VAL A 66 -12.08 4.83 13.25
CA VAL A 66 -11.13 5.39 12.29
C VAL A 66 -10.75 6.82 12.64
N ALA A 67 -9.49 7.17 12.38
CA ALA A 67 -9.05 8.56 12.27
C ALA A 67 -8.99 8.93 10.79
N LEU A 68 -9.85 9.84 10.38
CA LEU A 68 -9.94 10.31 9.00
C LEU A 68 -9.18 11.63 8.85
N TYR A 69 -8.30 11.70 7.85
CA TYR A 69 -7.54 12.89 7.46
C TYR A 69 -7.81 13.19 5.99
N GLN A 70 -8.12 14.45 5.69
CA GLN A 70 -8.43 14.84 4.32
C GLN A 70 -8.07 16.30 4.06
N PRO A 71 -7.83 16.69 2.80
CA PRO A 71 -7.73 18.10 2.43
C PRO A 71 -9.01 18.85 2.80
N VAL A 72 -8.88 20.11 3.24
CA VAL A 72 -10.03 21.00 3.49
C VAL A 72 -10.94 21.06 2.27
N ASN A 73 -10.35 21.14 1.07
CA ASN A 73 -11.06 21.13 -0.21
C ASN A 73 -10.75 19.83 -0.94
N SER A 74 -11.23 18.69 -0.41
CA SER A 74 -11.04 17.40 -1.07
C SER A 74 -11.77 17.38 -2.41
N PRO A 75 -11.08 17.08 -3.54
CA PRO A 75 -11.74 16.99 -4.84
C PRO A 75 -12.67 15.78 -4.88
N ALA A 76 -13.68 15.84 -5.75
CA ALA A 76 -14.43 14.65 -6.13
C ALA A 76 -13.46 13.62 -6.76
N HIS A 77 -13.65 12.34 -6.45
CA HIS A 77 -12.77 11.25 -6.90
C HIS A 77 -11.31 11.39 -6.40
N ALA A 78 -11.14 11.89 -5.17
CA ALA A 78 -9.84 11.94 -4.52
C ALA A 78 -9.20 10.53 -4.42
N PRO A 79 -7.88 10.41 -4.49
CA PRO A 79 -7.19 9.17 -4.15
C PRO A 79 -7.29 8.92 -2.64
N ALA A 80 -7.16 7.66 -2.21
CA ALA A 80 -7.23 7.34 -0.78
C ALA A 80 -6.16 6.35 -0.33
N ILE A 81 -5.89 6.39 0.98
CA ILE A 81 -5.04 5.42 1.66
C ILE A 81 -5.78 4.89 2.88
N VAL A 82 -5.82 3.58 3.02
CA VAL A 82 -6.16 2.89 4.27
C VAL A 82 -4.86 2.57 5.00
N PHE A 83 -4.77 2.94 6.27
CA PHE A 83 -3.58 2.69 7.08
C PHE A 83 -3.93 1.79 8.28
N LEU A 84 -3.23 0.66 8.39
CA LEU A 84 -3.40 -0.30 9.47
C LEU A 84 -2.28 -0.13 10.52
N PRO A 85 -2.62 0.15 11.78
CA PRO A 85 -1.63 0.29 12.84
C PRO A 85 -1.03 -1.05 13.24
N GLY A 86 0.13 -1.01 13.87
CA GLY A 86 0.74 -2.17 14.52
C GLY A 86 -0.01 -2.58 15.79
N LEU A 87 0.25 -3.81 16.25
CA LEU A 87 -0.29 -4.29 17.52
C LEU A 87 0.12 -3.34 18.67
N MET A 88 -0.83 -2.95 19.50
CA MET A 88 -0.64 -2.02 20.62
C MET A 88 -0.18 -0.59 20.23
N ALA A 89 -0.13 -0.27 18.94
CA ALA A 89 0.17 1.07 18.47
C ALA A 89 -1.14 1.78 18.06
N PRO A 90 -1.61 2.78 18.81
CA PRO A 90 -2.84 3.51 18.46
C PRO A 90 -2.65 4.37 17.21
N ASP A 91 -3.77 4.81 16.64
CA ASP A 91 -3.83 5.58 15.39
C ASP A 91 -3.01 6.88 15.41
N ASP A 92 -2.83 7.50 16.58
CA ASP A 92 -2.03 8.72 16.72
C ASP A 92 -0.53 8.52 16.42
N GLN A 93 -0.04 7.29 16.48
CA GLN A 93 1.33 6.95 16.14
C GLN A 93 1.63 7.06 14.63
N TYR A 94 0.62 7.30 13.81
CA TYR A 94 0.71 7.41 12.35
C TYR A 94 0.14 8.73 11.83
N GLU A 95 -0.14 9.69 12.72
CA GLU A 95 -0.72 10.98 12.36
C GLU A 95 0.17 11.75 11.36
N SER A 96 1.49 11.72 11.55
CA SER A 96 2.40 12.43 10.66
C SER A 96 2.40 11.88 9.23
N TYR A 97 2.23 10.57 9.05
CA TYR A 97 2.07 9.92 7.74
C TYR A 97 0.74 10.32 7.11
N ALA A 98 -0.34 10.22 7.87
CA ALA A 98 -1.67 10.54 7.39
C ALA A 98 -1.78 12.02 6.97
N ARG A 99 -1.22 12.95 7.77
CA ARG A 99 -1.18 14.38 7.42
C ARG A 99 -0.31 14.66 6.20
N ALA A 100 0.85 14.01 6.08
CA ALA A 100 1.73 14.18 4.92
C ALA A 100 1.08 13.72 3.61
N LEU A 101 0.35 12.61 3.64
CA LEU A 101 -0.45 12.10 2.51
C LEU A 101 -1.65 13.02 2.23
N ALA A 102 -2.42 13.36 3.27
CA ALA A 102 -3.62 14.17 3.10
C ALA A 102 -3.29 15.58 2.57
N SER A 103 -2.17 16.18 3.01
CA SER A 103 -1.73 17.46 2.48
C SER A 103 -1.32 17.43 0.99
N ARG A 104 -1.29 16.23 0.38
CA ARG A 104 -1.03 15.99 -1.05
C ARG A 104 -2.25 15.48 -1.80
N GLY A 105 -3.43 15.60 -1.21
CA GLY A 105 -4.69 15.33 -1.88
C GLY A 105 -5.30 13.96 -1.60
N PHE A 106 -4.65 13.12 -0.79
CA PHE A 106 -5.23 11.83 -0.40
C PHE A 106 -6.29 11.99 0.71
N VAL A 107 -7.33 11.19 0.65
CA VAL A 107 -8.19 10.91 1.82
C VAL A 107 -7.56 9.72 2.55
N VAL A 108 -7.17 9.91 3.81
CA VAL A 108 -6.48 8.87 4.58
C VAL A 108 -7.32 8.44 5.75
N ALA A 109 -7.63 7.15 5.83
CA ALA A 109 -8.30 6.55 6.97
C ALA A 109 -7.31 5.64 7.71
N VAL A 110 -6.94 6.03 8.93
CA VAL A 110 -6.15 5.20 9.83
C VAL A 110 -7.14 4.40 10.67
N ARG A 111 -7.05 3.07 10.62
CA ARG A 111 -7.85 2.17 11.47
C ARG A 111 -7.52 2.46 12.94
N GLY A 112 -8.52 2.68 13.77
CA GLY A 112 -8.33 2.93 15.19
C GLY A 112 -7.88 1.69 15.96
N TRP A 113 -7.89 1.79 17.27
CA TRP A 113 -7.47 0.69 18.15
C TRP A 113 -8.28 -0.59 17.90
N TYR A 114 -7.63 -1.75 17.99
CA TYR A 114 -8.23 -3.07 17.89
C TYR A 114 -7.73 -3.99 19.03
N SER A 115 -8.46 -5.05 19.29
CA SER A 115 -8.13 -6.02 20.31
C SER A 115 -6.92 -6.86 19.91
N MET A 116 -6.11 -7.28 20.89
CA MET A 116 -5.05 -8.29 20.68
C MET A 116 -5.59 -9.65 20.18
N LEU A 117 -6.91 -9.86 20.30
CA LEU A 117 -7.58 -11.07 19.80
C LEU A 117 -8.09 -10.93 18.36
N THR A 118 -7.99 -9.73 17.75
CA THR A 118 -8.36 -9.51 16.36
C THR A 118 -7.40 -10.27 15.46
N SER A 119 -7.94 -11.11 14.60
CA SER A 119 -7.13 -11.95 13.70
C SER A 119 -6.60 -11.17 12.50
N ASP A 120 -5.56 -11.67 11.86
CA ASP A 120 -5.02 -11.12 10.61
C ASP A 120 -6.10 -11.02 9.51
N VAL A 121 -6.97 -12.02 9.43
CA VAL A 121 -8.07 -12.04 8.44
C VAL A 121 -9.08 -10.93 8.71
N GLU A 122 -9.41 -10.67 9.98
CA GLU A 122 -10.30 -9.58 10.37
C GLU A 122 -9.68 -8.21 10.06
N LEU A 123 -8.39 -8.00 10.39
CA LEU A 123 -7.71 -6.73 10.07
C LEU A 123 -7.60 -6.48 8.56
N ALA A 124 -7.32 -7.52 7.77
CA ALA A 124 -7.34 -7.42 6.32
C ALA A 124 -8.77 -7.15 5.79
N HIS A 125 -9.80 -7.71 6.44
CA HIS A 125 -11.20 -7.41 6.13
C HIS A 125 -11.57 -5.98 6.49
N ASP A 126 -11.16 -5.50 7.68
CA ASP A 126 -11.37 -4.11 8.11
C ASP A 126 -10.82 -3.12 7.08
N ALA A 127 -9.62 -3.38 6.53
CA ALA A 127 -9.06 -2.55 5.47
C ALA A 127 -9.97 -2.48 4.24
N ASN A 128 -10.53 -3.61 3.82
CA ASN A 128 -11.47 -3.66 2.70
C ASN A 128 -12.78 -2.93 3.01
N VAL A 129 -13.32 -3.10 4.20
CA VAL A 129 -14.56 -2.40 4.65
C VAL A 129 -14.33 -0.89 4.67
N ILE A 130 -13.20 -0.42 5.22
CA ILE A 130 -12.83 1.00 5.23
C ILE A 130 -12.68 1.54 3.80
N ALA A 131 -12.02 0.81 2.90
CA ALA A 131 -11.88 1.22 1.50
C ALA A 131 -13.24 1.38 0.80
N ASN A 132 -14.16 0.43 0.97
CA ASN A 132 -15.51 0.51 0.39
C ASN A 132 -16.35 1.64 1.02
N TRP A 133 -16.19 1.90 2.31
CA TRP A 133 -16.79 3.05 2.95
C TRP A 133 -16.25 4.37 2.39
N LEU A 134 -14.94 4.51 2.16
CA LEU A 134 -14.35 5.68 1.53
C LEU A 134 -14.92 5.92 0.11
N ILE A 135 -15.09 4.87 -0.67
CA ILE A 135 -15.70 4.95 -2.00
C ILE A 135 -17.14 5.46 -1.90
N SER A 136 -17.95 4.83 -1.05
CA SER A 136 -19.40 5.06 -1.02
C SER A 136 -19.79 6.37 -0.31
N THR A 137 -19.00 6.82 0.67
CA THR A 137 -19.38 7.96 1.54
C THR A 137 -18.48 9.17 1.42
N GLN A 138 -17.22 8.99 1.00
CA GLN A 138 -16.27 10.09 0.81
C GLN A 138 -16.02 10.43 -0.67
N GLY A 139 -16.64 9.70 -1.59
CA GLY A 139 -16.52 9.94 -3.04
C GLY A 139 -15.11 9.70 -3.59
N VAL A 140 -14.37 8.79 -2.99
CA VAL A 140 -13.01 8.41 -3.40
C VAL A 140 -13.03 7.67 -4.72
N ASP A 141 -12.01 7.85 -5.55
CA ASP A 141 -11.81 7.09 -6.79
C ASP A 141 -11.50 5.61 -6.47
N PRO A 142 -12.36 4.66 -6.85
CA PRO A 142 -12.13 3.24 -6.57
C PRO A 142 -10.89 2.65 -7.26
N LYS A 143 -10.31 3.37 -8.23
CA LYS A 143 -9.08 2.97 -8.94
C LYS A 143 -7.81 3.59 -8.35
N LYS A 144 -7.93 4.37 -7.27
CA LYS A 144 -6.82 5.14 -6.67
C LYS A 144 -6.75 4.94 -5.16
N ILE A 145 -6.79 3.69 -4.71
CA ILE A 145 -6.76 3.35 -3.28
C ILE A 145 -5.51 2.52 -2.98
N GLY A 146 -4.65 3.05 -2.12
CA GLY A 146 -3.52 2.32 -1.55
C GLY A 146 -3.83 1.80 -0.16
N VAL A 147 -3.03 0.84 0.29
CA VAL A 147 -3.05 0.38 1.68
C VAL A 147 -1.64 0.41 2.26
N ALA A 148 -1.53 0.85 3.50
CA ALA A 148 -0.28 0.86 4.25
C ALA A 148 -0.49 0.27 5.64
N GLY A 149 0.59 -0.14 6.27
CA GLY A 149 0.55 -0.52 7.67
C GLY A 149 1.94 -0.73 8.26
N HIS A 150 2.00 -0.83 9.58
CA HIS A 150 3.23 -1.05 10.34
C HIS A 150 3.15 -2.35 11.13
N SER A 151 4.25 -3.10 11.23
CA SER A 151 4.30 -4.34 12.03
C SER A 151 3.24 -5.36 11.56
N MET A 152 2.40 -5.88 12.44
CA MET A 152 1.21 -6.68 12.08
C MET A 152 0.34 -5.97 11.04
N GLY A 153 0.05 -4.68 11.22
CA GLY A 153 -0.71 -3.91 10.22
C GLY A 153 -0.03 -3.85 8.86
N GLY A 154 1.31 -3.88 8.81
CA GLY A 154 2.09 -3.99 7.57
C GLY A 154 1.89 -5.33 6.87
N LYS A 155 1.89 -6.43 7.63
CA LYS A 155 1.53 -7.76 7.15
C LYS A 155 0.10 -7.79 6.63
N ASP A 156 -0.85 -7.26 7.41
CA ASP A 156 -2.26 -7.30 7.07
C ASP A 156 -2.63 -6.39 5.89
N ALA A 157 -1.85 -5.32 5.67
CA ALA A 157 -1.95 -4.52 4.43
C ALA A 157 -1.58 -5.35 3.18
N VAL A 158 -0.54 -6.17 3.26
CA VAL A 158 -0.19 -7.12 2.18
C VAL A 158 -1.27 -8.18 2.00
N LEU A 159 -1.79 -8.73 3.11
CA LEU A 159 -2.88 -9.71 3.08
C LEU A 159 -4.15 -9.12 2.45
N ALA A 160 -4.52 -7.91 2.83
CA ALA A 160 -5.67 -7.19 2.28
C ALA A 160 -5.54 -6.98 0.76
N ALA A 161 -4.39 -6.49 0.31
CA ALA A 161 -4.16 -6.24 -1.11
C ALA A 161 -4.09 -7.52 -1.96
N ALA A 162 -3.62 -8.64 -1.38
CA ALA A 162 -3.62 -9.92 -2.06
C ALA A 162 -5.02 -10.56 -2.17
N ARG A 163 -5.91 -10.26 -1.21
CA ARG A 163 -7.27 -10.84 -1.15
C ARG A 163 -8.34 -10.00 -1.81
N TYR A 164 -8.20 -8.67 -1.76
CA TYR A 164 -9.23 -7.73 -2.20
C TYR A 164 -8.72 -6.86 -3.34
N GLY A 165 -9.40 -6.91 -4.47
CA GLY A 165 -9.01 -6.17 -5.69
C GLY A 165 -9.23 -4.65 -5.65
N VAL A 166 -9.53 -4.08 -4.48
CA VAL A 166 -9.77 -2.65 -4.30
C VAL A 166 -8.47 -1.84 -4.18
N PHE A 167 -7.38 -2.48 -3.77
CA PHE A 167 -6.10 -1.80 -3.54
C PHE A 167 -5.22 -1.83 -4.79
N THR A 168 -4.56 -0.72 -5.08
CA THR A 168 -3.71 -0.52 -6.26
C THR A 168 -2.21 -0.44 -5.94
N SER A 169 -1.84 -0.32 -4.67
CA SER A 169 -0.45 -0.31 -4.19
C SER A 169 -0.38 -0.55 -2.69
N VAL A 170 0.75 -1.06 -2.21
CA VAL A 170 0.95 -1.43 -0.79
C VAL A 170 2.25 -0.87 -0.26
N VAL A 171 2.22 -0.34 0.97
CA VAL A 171 3.42 -0.03 1.75
C VAL A 171 3.37 -0.80 3.08
N ALA A 172 4.32 -1.70 3.28
CA ALA A 172 4.47 -2.43 4.53
C ALA A 172 5.71 -1.92 5.29
N ILE A 173 5.45 -1.26 6.41
CA ILE A 173 6.48 -0.65 7.26
C ILE A 173 6.86 -1.67 8.34
N ASP A 174 8.08 -2.16 8.28
CA ASP A 174 8.69 -3.18 9.15
C ASP A 174 7.70 -4.31 9.49
N PRO A 175 7.14 -4.98 8.45
CA PRO A 175 6.10 -5.98 8.65
C PRO A 175 6.63 -7.17 9.45
N ASP A 176 5.75 -7.76 10.25
CA ASP A 176 6.02 -8.93 11.05
C ASP A 176 5.01 -10.05 10.77
N ASP A 177 5.48 -11.20 10.26
CA ASP A 177 4.64 -12.35 9.84
C ASP A 177 4.18 -13.23 11.03
N ASN A 178 4.38 -12.77 12.27
CA ASN A 178 3.78 -13.40 13.43
C ASN A 178 2.24 -13.24 13.39
N GLY A 179 1.53 -14.22 13.92
CA GLY A 179 0.07 -14.23 13.97
C GLY A 179 -0.51 -15.55 13.48
N ASN A 180 -1.79 -15.56 13.11
CA ASN A 180 -2.50 -16.78 12.74
C ASN A 180 -2.53 -17.06 11.22
N VAL A 181 -2.07 -16.14 10.39
CA VAL A 181 -1.93 -16.32 8.94
C VAL A 181 -0.53 -15.89 8.51
N SER A 182 0.23 -16.77 7.89
CA SER A 182 1.49 -16.39 7.24
C SER A 182 1.22 -15.78 5.86
N VAL A 183 1.69 -14.57 5.68
CA VAL A 183 1.64 -13.85 4.40
C VAL A 183 2.83 -14.25 3.52
N VAL A 184 3.98 -14.49 4.14
CA VAL A 184 5.23 -14.87 3.48
C VAL A 184 5.09 -16.18 2.72
N HIS A 185 4.40 -17.17 3.30
CA HIS A 185 4.18 -18.48 2.67
C HIS A 185 2.89 -18.59 1.86
N GLY A 186 2.20 -17.48 1.59
CA GLY A 186 0.91 -17.50 0.90
C GLY A 186 0.61 -16.24 0.11
N ALA A 187 0.08 -15.22 0.76
CA ALA A 187 -0.50 -14.04 0.11
C ALA A 187 0.48 -13.27 -0.79
N LEU A 188 1.77 -13.22 -0.45
CA LEU A 188 2.80 -12.56 -1.27
C LEU A 188 2.88 -13.13 -2.68
N THR A 189 2.70 -14.44 -2.87
CA THR A 189 2.75 -15.08 -4.19
C THR A 189 1.59 -14.63 -5.10
N TRP A 190 0.51 -14.15 -4.51
CA TRP A 190 -0.72 -13.74 -5.19
C TRP A 190 -0.85 -12.23 -5.31
N LEU A 191 0.06 -11.48 -4.70
CA LEU A 191 0.08 -10.02 -4.80
C LEU A 191 0.35 -9.60 -6.25
N ARG A 192 -0.48 -8.70 -6.78
CA ARG A 192 -0.42 -8.23 -8.19
C ARG A 192 -0.24 -6.72 -8.30
N VAL A 193 -0.08 -6.05 -7.18
CA VAL A 193 0.10 -4.60 -7.12
C VAL A 193 1.50 -4.24 -6.62
N PRO A 194 2.03 -3.06 -6.95
CA PRO A 194 3.32 -2.60 -6.45
C PRO A 194 3.41 -2.66 -4.93
N LEU A 195 4.54 -3.12 -4.42
CA LEU A 195 4.85 -3.25 -3.00
C LEU A 195 6.13 -2.50 -2.65
N LEU A 196 6.06 -1.66 -1.62
CA LEU A 196 7.22 -1.13 -0.91
C LEU A 196 7.31 -1.80 0.46
N LEU A 197 8.44 -2.42 0.74
CA LEU A 197 8.83 -2.88 2.07
C LEU A 197 9.78 -1.84 2.68
N ILE A 198 9.53 -1.43 3.91
CA ILE A 198 10.46 -0.60 4.68
C ILE A 198 10.86 -1.42 5.89
N GLY A 199 12.15 -1.62 6.12
CA GLY A 199 12.69 -2.49 7.15
C GLY A 199 13.62 -1.78 8.12
N ALA A 200 13.60 -2.21 9.38
CA ALA A 200 14.52 -1.79 10.45
C ALA A 200 15.72 -2.73 10.51
N GLU A 201 16.94 -2.24 10.21
CA GLU A 201 18.13 -3.08 10.07
C GLU A 201 18.49 -3.85 11.35
N VAL A 202 18.21 -3.30 12.53
CA VAL A 202 18.55 -3.95 13.81
C VAL A 202 17.80 -5.28 13.97
N ALA A 203 16.55 -5.37 13.52
CA ALA A 203 15.77 -6.60 13.57
C ALA A 203 16.39 -7.73 12.72
N TRP A 204 17.16 -7.36 11.69
CA TRP A 204 17.87 -8.30 10.84
C TRP A 204 19.21 -8.75 11.43
N ARG A 205 19.94 -7.85 12.12
CA ARG A 205 21.26 -8.15 12.69
C ARG A 205 21.17 -8.88 14.02
N ALA A 206 20.16 -8.60 14.83
CA ALA A 206 19.98 -9.16 16.17
C ALA A 206 18.57 -9.74 16.31
N SER A 207 18.42 -10.76 17.14
CA SER A 207 17.08 -11.25 17.49
C SER A 207 16.34 -10.15 18.26
N SER A 208 15.31 -9.57 17.63
CA SER A 208 14.42 -8.59 18.25
C SER A 208 13.13 -9.30 18.67
N ILE A 209 12.57 -8.91 19.82
CA ILE A 209 11.25 -9.41 20.24
C ILE A 209 10.17 -8.82 19.34
N CYS A 210 10.40 -7.62 18.81
CA CYS A 210 9.49 -6.91 17.93
C CYS A 210 10.01 -7.06 16.49
N ALA A 211 9.29 -7.76 15.66
CA ALA A 211 9.69 -8.19 14.32
C ALA A 211 10.98 -9.05 14.33
N PRO A 212 10.95 -10.26 14.89
CA PRO A 212 12.12 -11.13 14.96
C PRO A 212 12.55 -11.60 13.57
N LYS A 213 13.81 -12.00 13.44
CA LYS A 213 14.45 -12.38 12.16
C LYS A 213 13.67 -13.44 11.38
N GLU A 214 12.97 -14.31 12.09
CA GLU A 214 12.21 -15.42 11.51
C GLU A 214 10.93 -14.97 10.80
N SER A 215 10.44 -13.75 11.08
CA SER A 215 9.15 -13.25 10.60
C SER A 215 9.17 -11.81 10.08
N ASN A 216 10.33 -11.13 10.11
CA ASN A 216 10.44 -9.72 9.75
C ASN A 216 10.43 -9.46 8.22
N TYR A 217 10.59 -8.19 7.84
CA TYR A 217 10.57 -7.70 6.47
C TYR A 217 11.52 -8.45 5.51
N GLU A 218 12.64 -9.03 6.00
CA GLU A 218 13.56 -9.83 5.18
C GLU A 218 12.86 -11.10 4.63
N ARG A 219 12.03 -11.73 5.45
CA ARG A 219 11.24 -12.90 5.00
C ARG A 219 10.24 -12.50 3.92
N PHE A 220 9.63 -11.30 4.07
CA PHE A 220 8.77 -10.76 3.02
C PHE A 220 9.54 -10.52 1.74
N PHE A 221 10.73 -9.89 1.83
CA PHE A 221 11.53 -9.60 0.64
C PHE A 221 12.00 -10.85 -0.08
N GLU A 222 12.40 -11.89 0.63
CA GLU A 222 12.82 -13.18 0.05
C GLU A 222 11.72 -13.85 -0.80
N GLN A 223 10.46 -13.63 -0.45
CA GLN A 223 9.29 -14.20 -1.15
C GLN A 223 8.54 -13.18 -2.01
N ALA A 224 9.00 -11.94 -2.04
CA ALA A 224 8.30 -10.87 -2.72
C ALA A 224 8.25 -11.06 -4.24
N PRO A 225 7.17 -10.59 -4.89
CA PRO A 225 7.11 -10.56 -6.36
C PRO A 225 8.20 -9.66 -6.93
N ALA A 226 8.59 -9.96 -8.19
CA ALA A 226 9.53 -9.13 -8.93
C ALA A 226 9.07 -7.67 -8.98
N GLY A 227 10.01 -6.74 -8.84
CA GLY A 227 9.74 -5.31 -8.82
C GLY A 227 9.36 -4.76 -7.44
N THR A 228 9.20 -5.60 -6.40
CA THR A 228 9.07 -5.12 -5.02
C THR A 228 10.30 -4.32 -4.63
N VAL A 229 10.08 -3.11 -4.15
CA VAL A 229 11.14 -2.25 -3.63
C VAL A 229 11.25 -2.46 -2.13
N GLU A 230 12.47 -2.63 -1.64
CA GLU A 230 12.78 -2.65 -0.21
C GLU A 230 13.70 -1.49 0.13
N LEU A 231 13.35 -0.79 1.21
CA LEU A 231 14.15 0.25 1.84
C LEU A 231 14.52 -0.20 3.25
N THR A 232 15.78 -0.55 3.48
CA THR A 232 16.27 -0.87 4.83
C THR A 232 16.89 0.36 5.48
N LEU A 233 16.40 0.72 6.66
CA LEU A 233 16.86 1.84 7.47
C LEU A 233 18.00 1.38 8.38
N ARG A 234 19.19 1.99 8.22
CA ARG A 234 20.39 1.59 8.94
C ARG A 234 20.25 1.88 10.42
N ASP A 235 20.71 0.92 11.23
CA ASP A 235 20.75 1.01 12.70
C ASP A 235 19.41 1.40 13.35
N ALA A 236 18.30 1.34 12.59
CA ALA A 236 16.96 1.61 13.08
C ALA A 236 16.35 0.38 13.74
N ASP A 237 15.46 0.61 14.71
CA ASP A 237 14.60 -0.40 15.32
C ASP A 237 13.14 -0.25 14.93
N HIS A 238 12.36 -1.26 15.26
CA HIS A 238 10.95 -1.43 14.91
C HIS A 238 10.07 -0.25 15.28
N VAL A 239 10.26 0.38 16.43
CA VAL A 239 9.40 1.45 16.93
C VAL A 239 9.87 2.85 16.55
N GLN A 240 11.10 3.01 16.03
CA GLN A 240 11.60 4.32 15.59
C GLN A 240 10.82 4.89 14.38
N MET A 241 9.99 4.07 13.73
CA MET A 241 9.11 4.49 12.64
C MET A 241 7.80 5.12 13.12
N LEU A 242 7.47 5.00 14.42
CA LEU A 242 6.31 5.60 15.06
C LEU A 242 6.50 7.08 15.35
N ASP A 243 5.42 7.84 15.46
CA ASP A 243 5.50 9.30 15.74
C ASP A 243 6.09 9.58 17.13
N GLU A 244 5.77 8.73 18.11
CA GLU A 244 6.30 8.80 19.48
C GLU A 244 6.98 7.48 19.88
N PRO A 245 8.21 7.19 19.38
CA PRO A 245 8.89 5.91 19.60
C PRO A 245 9.28 5.69 21.07
N ASP A 246 9.33 6.73 21.87
CA ASP A 246 9.69 6.68 23.30
C ASP A 246 8.46 6.60 24.23
N ARG A 247 7.26 6.39 23.67
CA ARG A 247 6.01 6.21 24.44
C ARG A 247 6.18 5.02 25.39
N PHE A 248 5.59 5.15 26.58
CA PHE A 248 5.60 4.07 27.58
C PHE A 248 5.09 2.74 26.98
N GLY A 249 5.83 1.68 27.23
CA GLY A 249 5.55 0.34 26.69
C GLY A 249 6.37 -0.04 25.45
N TYR A 250 6.93 0.92 24.71
CA TYR A 250 7.72 0.62 23.52
C TYR A 250 9.20 0.31 23.82
N GLY A 251 9.66 0.54 25.04
CA GLY A 251 11.06 0.34 25.42
C GLY A 251 11.62 -1.05 25.15
N ILE A 252 10.78 -2.09 25.17
CA ILE A 252 11.17 -3.46 24.87
C ILE A 252 11.59 -3.64 23.39
N CYS A 253 11.11 -2.78 22.49
CA CYS A 253 11.43 -2.78 21.06
C CYS A 253 12.55 -1.80 20.71
N ARG A 254 13.01 -1.01 21.69
CA ARG A 254 14.06 0.01 21.50
C ARG A 254 15.43 -0.62 21.57
N SER A 255 16.07 -0.75 20.42
CA SER A 255 17.42 -1.33 20.29
C SER A 255 18.27 -0.64 19.20
N GLY A 256 17.65 0.24 18.42
CA GLY A 256 18.32 0.99 17.36
C GLY A 256 19.11 2.19 17.89
N THR A 257 20.22 2.49 17.23
CA THR A 257 21.09 3.64 17.51
C THR A 257 20.92 4.78 16.52
N ALA A 258 20.09 4.59 15.48
CA ALA A 258 19.77 5.63 14.53
C ALA A 258 19.02 6.80 15.19
N ASP A 259 19.17 7.99 14.63
CA ASP A 259 18.37 9.15 15.03
C ASP A 259 16.89 8.89 14.70
N SER A 260 16.05 8.81 15.73
CA SER A 260 14.61 8.48 15.56
C SER A 260 13.85 9.49 14.69
N ARG A 261 14.27 10.77 14.71
CA ARG A 261 13.65 11.78 13.85
C ARG A 261 14.01 11.52 12.39
N GLN A 262 15.25 11.18 12.11
CA GLN A 262 15.70 10.87 10.76
C GLN A 262 15.04 9.58 10.22
N VAL A 263 14.93 8.55 11.06
CA VAL A 263 14.20 7.32 10.72
C VAL A 263 12.77 7.65 10.29
N ARG A 264 12.02 8.42 11.08
CA ARG A 264 10.64 8.83 10.75
C ARG A 264 10.57 9.66 9.47
N ILE A 265 11.49 10.61 9.28
CA ILE A 265 11.56 11.43 8.06
C ILE A 265 11.74 10.53 6.83
N THR A 266 12.69 9.61 6.87
CA THR A 266 13.01 8.74 5.74
C THR A 266 11.88 7.74 5.46
N THR A 267 11.28 7.14 6.49
CA THR A 267 10.12 6.26 6.37
C THR A 267 8.93 6.99 5.75
N ARG A 268 8.61 8.18 6.26
CA ARG A 268 7.48 8.98 5.76
C ARG A 268 7.71 9.44 4.33
N ARG A 269 8.93 9.89 4.00
CA ARG A 269 9.31 10.27 2.63
C ARG A 269 9.12 9.12 1.65
N ALA A 270 9.57 7.93 2.01
CA ALA A 270 9.42 6.73 1.19
C ALA A 270 7.95 6.34 1.02
N THR A 271 7.17 6.32 2.10
CA THR A 271 5.74 6.00 2.09
C THR A 271 4.96 6.96 1.19
N VAL A 272 5.14 8.26 1.40
CA VAL A 272 4.47 9.31 0.61
C VAL A 272 4.89 9.26 -0.85
N GLY A 273 6.20 9.18 -1.12
CA GLY A 273 6.74 9.14 -2.48
C GLY A 273 6.25 7.92 -3.26
N PHE A 274 6.16 6.77 -2.63
CA PHE A 274 5.65 5.57 -3.26
C PHE A 274 4.19 5.69 -3.69
N PHE A 275 3.32 6.20 -2.83
CA PHE A 275 1.93 6.42 -3.20
C PHE A 275 1.74 7.53 -4.22
N VAL A 276 2.51 8.62 -4.12
CA VAL A 276 2.51 9.68 -5.15
C VAL A 276 2.92 9.10 -6.50
N GLN A 277 3.96 8.27 -6.56
CA GLN A 277 4.40 7.62 -7.79
C GLN A 277 3.34 6.69 -8.38
N HIS A 278 2.81 5.77 -7.58
CA HIS A 278 1.98 4.68 -8.09
C HIS A 278 0.49 5.01 -8.21
N ILE A 279 0.00 6.03 -7.51
CA ILE A 279 -1.42 6.43 -7.53
C ILE A 279 -1.63 7.73 -8.30
N LEU A 280 -0.70 8.69 -8.18
CA LEU A 280 -0.83 10.00 -8.83
C LEU A 280 0.03 10.14 -10.09
N GLY A 281 0.88 9.16 -10.40
CA GLY A 281 1.78 9.23 -11.56
C GLY A 281 2.97 10.17 -11.38
N GLY A 282 3.34 10.47 -10.13
CA GLY A 282 4.48 11.32 -9.81
C GLY A 282 5.84 10.69 -10.12
N SER A 283 6.90 11.44 -9.85
CA SER A 283 8.29 10.98 -10.07
C SER A 283 8.66 9.81 -9.17
N ALA A 284 9.66 9.03 -9.61
CA ALA A 284 10.20 7.92 -8.84
C ALA A 284 10.70 8.35 -7.44
N LEU A 285 10.67 7.40 -6.50
CA LEU A 285 11.17 7.60 -5.14
C LEU A 285 12.58 8.18 -5.15
N PRO A 286 12.84 9.29 -4.45
CA PRO A 286 14.18 9.80 -4.29
C PRO A 286 15.03 8.80 -3.51
N LYS A 287 16.26 8.55 -3.96
CA LYS A 287 17.20 7.70 -3.23
C LYS A 287 17.55 8.36 -1.89
N PRO A 288 17.47 7.60 -0.77
CA PRO A 288 17.92 8.12 0.52
C PRO A 288 19.45 8.27 0.53
N PRO A 289 20.00 9.08 1.45
CA PRO A 289 21.43 9.10 1.72
C PRO A 289 21.92 7.69 2.11
N SER A 290 23.06 7.25 1.56
CA SER A 290 23.57 5.88 1.75
C SER A 290 24.00 5.55 3.20
N ASN A 291 24.23 6.56 4.02
CA ASN A 291 24.48 6.40 5.45
C ASN A 291 23.20 6.21 6.28
N GLU A 292 22.03 6.52 5.73
CA GLU A 292 20.74 6.40 6.42
C GLU A 292 20.00 5.13 6.02
N ALA A 293 20.06 4.76 4.74
CA ALA A 293 19.33 3.61 4.21
C ALA A 293 19.97 3.05 2.94
N PHE A 294 19.55 1.86 2.56
CA PHE A 294 19.83 1.28 1.24
C PHE A 294 18.55 0.70 0.63
N ILE A 295 18.56 0.55 -0.69
CA ILE A 295 17.43 0.06 -1.47
C ILE A 295 17.83 -1.23 -2.17
N ARG A 296 16.95 -2.22 -2.13
CA ARG A 296 16.99 -3.44 -2.95
C ARG A 296 15.70 -3.53 -3.79
N VAL A 297 15.80 -4.24 -4.92
CA VAL A 297 14.63 -4.53 -5.76
C VAL A 297 14.58 -6.04 -5.98
N ALA A 298 13.44 -6.65 -5.67
CA ALA A 298 13.26 -8.07 -5.85
C ALA A 298 13.26 -8.46 -7.34
N GLN A 299 14.00 -9.51 -7.69
CA GLN A 299 14.10 -10.03 -9.06
C GLN A 299 13.02 -11.08 -9.38
N GLY A 300 12.13 -11.38 -8.43
CA GLY A 300 11.22 -12.53 -8.52
C GLY A 300 11.92 -13.82 -8.08
N ASN A 301 11.14 -14.79 -7.63
CA ASN A 301 11.61 -16.03 -7.00
C ASN A 301 13.07 -16.38 -7.29
N ASN A 302 13.96 -16.24 -6.29
CA ASN A 302 15.25 -16.90 -6.14
C ASN A 302 16.56 -16.18 -6.47
N VAL A 303 16.67 -14.87 -6.58
CA VAL A 303 18.05 -14.33 -6.55
C VAL A 303 18.15 -13.09 -5.69
N MET A 304 18.76 -13.26 -4.52
CA MET A 304 19.33 -12.16 -3.76
C MET A 304 20.54 -11.62 -4.54
N VAL A 305 20.41 -10.47 -5.17
CA VAL A 305 21.57 -9.68 -5.58
C VAL A 305 21.90 -8.75 -4.41
N ARG A 306 23.01 -9.08 -3.74
CA ARG A 306 23.58 -8.26 -2.65
C ARG A 306 24.39 -7.12 -3.24
#